data_74e55684857e97a38647d39ca2f3bf7d
#
_entry.id   74e55684857e97a38647d39ca2f3bf7d
#
_cell.length_a   1.000
_cell.length_b   1.000
_cell.length_c   1.000
_cell.angle_alpha   90.00
_cell.angle_beta   90.00
_cell.angle_gamma   90.00
#
_symmetry.space_group_name_H-M   'P 1'
#
loop_
_entity.id
_entity.type
_entity.pdbx_description
1 polymer ?
#
loop_
_entity_poly.entity_id
_entity_poly.type
_entity_poly.pdbx_seq_one_letter_code
_entity_poly.pdbx_strand_id
1 'polypeptide(L)'
;MRRRWLAGLAVALFVLWPGSAQAHLVTTGLGPVYDGISHLFLSFDDLLPVVAMALIAGLNGPAACRRALFTLPVAWLAAGAAGYASGVAPLPAGVASVSLLLLGILTAADRKLAPSVVTALAMALGIVHGWSNGAGIAAAGREGRGLIGITVAIFVLAALVSALVVSLRRPWARIVVRVAGSWIAAIGLLLLGWTLSGRSR
;
A
#
# COMPACT_ATOMS: atom_id res chain seq x y z
N MET A 1 -35.74 -22.52 -13.97
CA MET A 1 -34.50 -22.85 -13.20
C MET A 1 -33.22 -22.76 -14.03
N ARG A 2 -33.13 -23.31 -15.24
CA ARG A 2 -31.91 -23.29 -16.09
C ARG A 2 -31.29 -21.92 -16.35
N ARG A 3 -32.08 -20.86 -16.60
CA ARG A 3 -31.57 -19.49 -16.89
C ARG A 3 -30.83 -18.84 -15.72
N ARG A 4 -31.18 -19.16 -14.48
CA ARG A 4 -30.51 -18.59 -13.29
C ARG A 4 -29.09 -19.16 -13.09
N TRP A 5 -28.92 -20.45 -13.39
CA TRP A 5 -27.60 -21.11 -13.32
C TRP A 5 -26.67 -20.63 -14.42
N LEU A 6 -27.18 -20.38 -15.63
CA LEU A 6 -26.38 -19.82 -16.74
C LEU A 6 -25.92 -18.40 -16.45
N ALA A 7 -26.77 -17.57 -15.83
CA ALA A 7 -26.37 -16.22 -15.41
C ALA A 7 -25.30 -16.25 -14.30
N GLY A 8 -25.44 -17.14 -13.30
CA GLY A 8 -24.43 -17.33 -12.25
C GLY A 8 -23.09 -17.83 -12.82
N LEU A 9 -23.14 -18.77 -13.77
CA LEU A 9 -21.94 -19.29 -14.43
C LEU A 9 -21.26 -18.21 -15.28
N ALA A 10 -22.02 -17.38 -16.00
CA ALA A 10 -21.49 -16.28 -16.79
C ALA A 10 -20.82 -15.21 -15.90
N VAL A 11 -21.41 -14.87 -14.76
CA VAL A 11 -20.80 -13.95 -13.78
C VAL A 11 -19.55 -14.58 -13.18
N ALA A 12 -19.57 -15.86 -12.81
CA ALA A 12 -18.40 -16.57 -12.28
C ALA A 12 -17.26 -16.62 -13.32
N LEU A 13 -17.57 -16.91 -14.58
CA LEU A 13 -16.59 -16.91 -15.67
C LEU A 13 -16.04 -15.51 -15.96
N PHE A 14 -16.85 -14.47 -15.83
CA PHE A 14 -16.40 -13.08 -16.00
C PHE A 14 -15.50 -12.64 -14.85
N VAL A 15 -15.80 -13.04 -13.60
CA VAL A 15 -14.98 -12.74 -12.41
C VAL A 15 -13.68 -13.58 -12.40
N LEU A 16 -13.71 -14.79 -12.95
CA LEU A 16 -12.56 -15.70 -13.03
C LEU A 16 -11.75 -15.53 -14.31
N TRP A 17 -12.17 -14.62 -15.23
CA TRP A 17 -11.38 -14.35 -16.41
C TRP A 17 -10.05 -13.73 -16.00
N PRO A 18 -8.91 -14.39 -16.26
CA PRO A 18 -7.60 -13.82 -15.96
C PRO A 18 -7.30 -12.74 -17.00
N GLY A 19 -7.96 -11.60 -16.89
CA GLY A 19 -7.44 -10.39 -17.49
C GLY A 19 -6.07 -10.18 -16.86
N SER A 20 -5.01 -10.10 -17.64
CA SER A 20 -3.73 -9.62 -17.15
C SER A 20 -3.99 -8.30 -16.45
N ALA A 21 -4.09 -8.34 -15.11
CA ALA A 21 -4.20 -7.15 -14.30
C ALA A 21 -2.85 -6.43 -14.42
N GLN A 22 -2.70 -5.72 -15.52
CA GLN A 22 -1.65 -4.74 -15.72
C GLN A 22 -2.02 -3.55 -14.82
N ALA A 23 -1.86 -3.73 -13.50
CA ALA A 23 -1.95 -2.64 -12.53
C ALA A 23 -0.85 -1.58 -12.74
N HIS A 24 -0.04 -1.76 -13.78
CA HIS A 24 1.06 -0.90 -14.11
C HIS A 24 0.55 0.32 -14.88
N LEU A 25 0.33 1.41 -14.13
CA LEU A 25 0.22 2.78 -14.62
C LEU A 25 -1.04 3.03 -15.48
N VAL A 26 -2.17 3.09 -14.79
CA VAL A 26 -3.41 3.62 -15.38
C VAL A 26 -3.16 5.04 -15.90
N THR A 27 -3.51 5.30 -17.15
CA THR A 27 -3.50 6.63 -17.74
C THR A 27 -4.90 7.20 -17.60
N THR A 28 -5.07 8.20 -16.74
CA THR A 28 -6.39 8.84 -16.51
C THR A 28 -6.79 9.81 -17.62
N GLY A 29 -5.81 10.23 -18.43
CA GLY A 29 -5.98 11.31 -19.41
C GLY A 29 -5.96 12.71 -18.80
N LEU A 30 -5.85 12.83 -17.46
CA LEU A 30 -5.81 14.10 -16.73
C LEU A 30 -4.37 14.57 -16.42
N GLY A 31 -3.41 13.78 -16.81
CA GLY A 31 -1.98 14.08 -16.66
C GLY A 31 -1.28 13.33 -15.53
N PRO A 32 0.08 13.40 -15.49
CA PRO A 32 0.91 12.50 -14.66
C PRO A 32 0.59 12.52 -13.16
N VAL A 33 0.20 13.68 -12.61
CA VAL A 33 -0.13 13.81 -11.19
C VAL A 33 -1.39 13.01 -10.85
N TYR A 34 -2.43 13.09 -11.69
CA TYR A 34 -3.66 12.31 -11.50
C TYR A 34 -3.43 10.82 -11.74
N ASP A 35 -2.58 10.48 -12.69
CA ASP A 35 -2.14 9.10 -12.92
C ASP A 35 -1.47 8.53 -11.67
N GLY A 36 -0.62 9.33 -11.00
CA GLY A 36 0.01 8.96 -9.74
C GLY A 36 -0.98 8.77 -8.59
N ILE A 37 -1.97 9.67 -8.45
CA ILE A 37 -3.04 9.51 -7.45
C ILE A 37 -3.79 8.19 -7.69
N SER A 38 -4.21 7.95 -8.92
CA SER A 38 -4.94 6.74 -9.30
C SER A 38 -4.11 5.49 -9.11
N HIS A 39 -2.79 5.56 -9.38
CA HIS A 39 -1.87 4.45 -9.17
C HIS A 39 -1.91 3.97 -7.72
N LEU A 40 -1.81 4.85 -6.73
CA LEU A 40 -1.85 4.45 -5.32
C LEU A 40 -3.13 3.67 -4.97
N PHE A 41 -4.29 4.14 -5.45
CA PHE A 41 -5.58 3.51 -5.11
C PHE A 41 -5.83 2.19 -5.85
N LEU A 42 -5.19 1.97 -6.98
CA LEU A 42 -5.33 0.76 -7.79
C LEU A 42 -4.23 -0.29 -7.50
N SER A 43 -3.12 0.13 -6.89
CA SER A 43 -2.00 -0.73 -6.50
C SER A 43 -2.16 -1.18 -5.05
N PHE A 44 -2.82 -2.33 -4.83
CA PHE A 44 -3.04 -2.85 -3.48
C PHE A 44 -1.75 -3.13 -2.70
N ASP A 45 -0.66 -3.42 -3.40
CA ASP A 45 0.68 -3.60 -2.87
C ASP A 45 1.30 -2.31 -2.31
N ASP A 46 0.82 -1.13 -2.72
CA ASP A 46 1.18 0.17 -2.15
C ASP A 46 0.11 0.68 -1.17
N LEU A 47 -1.16 0.59 -1.55
CA LEU A 47 -2.28 1.10 -0.77
C LEU A 47 -2.35 0.47 0.63
N LEU A 48 -2.33 -0.86 0.69
CA LEU A 48 -2.53 -1.57 1.96
C LEU A 48 -1.39 -1.38 2.97
N PRO A 49 -0.09 -1.34 2.59
CA PRO A 49 0.98 -0.98 3.53
C PRO A 49 0.85 0.45 4.06
N VAL A 50 0.44 1.41 3.21
CA VAL A 50 0.18 2.80 3.65
C VAL A 50 -0.97 2.84 4.66
N VAL A 51 -2.07 2.13 4.40
CA VAL A 51 -3.18 2.00 5.34
C VAL A 51 -2.72 1.35 6.64
N ALA A 52 -1.99 0.23 6.59
CA ALA A 52 -1.48 -0.45 7.78
C ALA A 52 -0.57 0.46 8.61
N MET A 53 0.31 1.23 7.96
CA MET A 53 1.19 2.20 8.64
C MET A 53 0.37 3.30 9.33
N ALA A 54 -0.67 3.81 8.66
CA ALA A 54 -1.56 4.82 9.25
C ALA A 54 -2.38 4.26 10.43
N LEU A 55 -2.83 2.98 10.35
CA LEU A 55 -3.48 2.29 11.46
C LEU A 55 -2.53 2.13 12.66
N ILE A 56 -1.29 1.70 12.43
CA ILE A 56 -0.25 1.59 13.48
C ILE A 56 -0.03 2.96 14.11
N ALA A 57 0.14 4.01 13.33
CA ALA A 57 0.35 5.36 13.82
C ALA A 57 -0.83 5.81 14.69
N GLY A 58 -2.07 5.60 14.23
CA GLY A 58 -3.29 5.93 14.95
C GLY A 58 -3.43 5.19 16.28
N LEU A 59 -3.14 3.87 16.31
CA LEU A 59 -3.16 3.05 17.52
C LEU A 59 -2.12 3.53 18.57
N ASN A 60 -1.04 4.16 18.12
CA ASN A 60 0.04 4.65 18.98
C ASN A 60 -0.07 6.15 19.35
N GLY A 61 -1.12 6.83 18.88
CA GLY A 61 -1.53 8.13 19.35
C GLY A 61 -0.97 9.33 18.56
N PRO A 62 -1.34 10.57 18.97
CA PRO A 62 -1.12 11.76 18.15
C PRO A 62 0.35 12.06 17.81
N ALA A 63 1.28 11.74 18.71
CA ALA A 63 2.71 11.97 18.46
C ALA A 63 3.25 11.05 17.36
N ALA A 64 2.85 9.78 17.38
CA ALA A 64 3.18 8.80 16.34
C ALA A 64 2.56 9.19 14.99
N CYS A 65 1.27 9.63 15.00
CA CYS A 65 0.59 10.12 13.80
C CYS A 65 1.32 11.28 13.14
N ARG A 66 1.65 12.32 13.89
CA ARG A 66 2.36 13.48 13.32
C ARG A 66 3.69 13.09 12.69
N ARG A 67 4.46 12.23 13.35
CA ARG A 67 5.75 11.76 12.80
C ARG A 67 5.56 10.95 11.54
N ALA A 68 4.69 9.94 11.55
CA ALA A 68 4.44 9.10 10.38
C ALA A 68 3.88 9.91 9.20
N LEU A 69 2.97 10.87 9.47
CA LEU A 69 2.33 11.71 8.47
C LEU A 69 3.32 12.50 7.61
N PHE A 70 4.42 12.95 8.18
CA PHE A 70 5.44 13.69 7.42
C PHE A 70 6.56 12.76 6.94
N THR A 71 7.00 11.81 7.77
CA THR A 71 8.12 10.93 7.43
C THR A 71 7.80 10.02 6.24
N LEU A 72 6.61 9.43 6.21
CA LEU A 72 6.25 8.48 5.16
C LEU A 72 6.22 9.13 3.77
N PRO A 73 5.50 10.23 3.52
CA PRO A 73 5.46 10.85 2.19
C PRO A 73 6.81 11.44 1.78
N VAL A 74 7.56 12.03 2.72
CA VAL A 74 8.87 12.60 2.42
C VAL A 74 9.88 11.52 2.03
N ALA A 75 9.93 10.41 2.78
CA ALA A 75 10.78 9.27 2.46
C ALA A 75 10.38 8.63 1.12
N TRP A 76 9.07 8.53 0.86
CA TRP A 76 8.55 8.00 -0.41
C TRP A 76 8.96 8.85 -1.60
N LEU A 77 8.77 10.18 -1.51
CA LEU A 77 9.15 11.10 -2.57
C LEU A 77 10.65 11.10 -2.83
N ALA A 78 11.45 11.19 -1.76
CA ALA A 78 12.91 11.22 -1.87
C ALA A 78 13.47 9.92 -2.48
N ALA A 79 13.03 8.77 -1.98
CA ALA A 79 13.43 7.47 -2.52
C ALA A 79 12.87 7.23 -3.92
N GLY A 80 11.65 7.71 -4.19
CA GLY A 80 11.05 7.66 -5.53
C GLY A 80 11.83 8.48 -6.55
N ALA A 81 12.24 9.69 -6.19
CA ALA A 81 13.09 10.51 -7.06
C ALA A 81 14.44 9.83 -7.31
N ALA A 82 15.05 9.24 -6.29
CA ALA A 82 16.28 8.47 -6.42
C ALA A 82 16.10 7.23 -7.31
N GLY A 83 15.04 6.45 -7.11
CA GLY A 83 14.70 5.29 -7.94
C GLY A 83 14.43 5.66 -9.39
N TYR A 84 13.73 6.78 -9.63
CA TYR A 84 13.48 7.32 -10.96
C TYR A 84 14.77 7.69 -11.69
N ALA A 85 15.70 8.34 -10.98
CA ALA A 85 16.98 8.79 -11.55
C ALA A 85 18.02 7.67 -11.70
N SER A 86 17.85 6.54 -11.00
CA SER A 86 18.87 5.49 -10.92
C SER A 86 19.02 4.65 -12.19
N GLY A 87 17.97 4.53 -13.00
CA GLY A 87 17.90 3.58 -14.12
C GLY A 87 17.92 2.09 -13.70
N VAL A 88 17.82 1.81 -12.40
CA VAL A 88 17.81 0.46 -11.85
C VAL A 88 16.37 -0.08 -11.82
N ALA A 89 16.21 -1.38 -12.05
CA ALA A 89 14.89 -2.01 -11.99
C ALA A 89 14.21 -1.87 -10.62
N PRO A 90 12.86 -1.88 -10.57
CA PRO A 90 12.11 -1.91 -9.32
C PRO A 90 12.49 -3.11 -8.44
N LEU A 91 12.26 -2.97 -7.13
CA LEU A 91 12.48 -4.07 -6.19
C LEU A 91 11.55 -5.26 -6.50
N PRO A 92 11.98 -6.49 -6.20
CA PRO A 92 11.15 -7.68 -6.41
C PRO A 92 9.81 -7.59 -5.68
N ALA A 93 8.73 -8.07 -6.29
CA ALA A 93 7.37 -8.04 -5.72
C ALA A 93 7.26 -8.66 -4.32
N GLY A 94 8.13 -9.64 -3.98
CA GLY A 94 8.19 -10.22 -2.65
C GLY A 94 8.48 -9.20 -1.53
N VAL A 95 9.14 -8.09 -1.84
CA VAL A 95 9.44 -7.03 -0.85
C VAL A 95 8.15 -6.33 -0.41
N ALA A 96 7.25 -6.03 -1.33
CA ALA A 96 5.94 -5.47 -1.00
C ALA A 96 5.11 -6.45 -0.17
N SER A 97 5.13 -7.75 -0.52
CA SER A 97 4.44 -8.80 0.23
C SER A 97 4.95 -8.92 1.67
N VAL A 98 6.27 -8.79 1.90
CA VAL A 98 6.86 -8.77 3.24
C VAL A 98 6.41 -7.52 4.01
N SER A 99 6.35 -6.35 3.38
CA SER A 99 5.85 -5.11 4.01
C SER A 99 4.40 -5.28 4.48
N LEU A 100 3.53 -5.83 3.63
CA LEU A 100 2.14 -6.16 3.96
C LEU A 100 2.04 -7.10 5.18
N LEU A 101 2.80 -8.19 5.15
CA LEU A 101 2.79 -9.18 6.22
C LEU A 101 3.23 -8.57 7.54
N LEU A 102 4.38 -7.88 7.56
CA LEU A 102 4.93 -7.29 8.78
C LEU A 102 4.03 -6.19 9.37
N LEU A 103 3.59 -5.23 8.55
CA LEU A 103 2.74 -4.14 9.03
C LEU A 103 1.34 -4.65 9.41
N GLY A 104 0.81 -5.63 8.70
CA GLY A 104 -0.44 -6.29 9.06
C GLY A 104 -0.35 -6.99 10.42
N ILE A 105 0.72 -7.76 10.67
CA ILE A 105 0.97 -8.40 11.98
C ILE A 105 1.09 -7.35 13.09
N LEU A 106 1.85 -6.27 12.88
CA LEU A 106 2.01 -5.21 13.88
C LEU A 106 0.69 -4.52 14.19
N THR A 107 -0.15 -4.27 13.17
CA THR A 107 -1.49 -3.71 13.35
C THR A 107 -2.39 -4.66 14.14
N ALA A 108 -2.41 -5.95 13.79
CA ALA A 108 -3.22 -6.96 14.48
C ALA A 108 -2.78 -7.17 15.94
N ALA A 109 -1.48 -7.12 16.20
CA ALA A 109 -0.90 -7.27 17.52
C ALA A 109 -1.20 -6.08 18.45
N ASP A 110 -1.54 -4.91 17.92
CA ASP A 110 -1.88 -3.68 18.67
C ASP A 110 -0.86 -3.34 19.77
N ARG A 111 0.42 -3.53 19.45
CA ARG A 111 1.51 -3.28 20.41
C ARG A 111 1.76 -1.79 20.57
N LYS A 112 2.03 -1.38 21.81
CA LYS A 112 2.49 -0.02 22.11
C LYS A 112 3.93 0.14 21.60
N LEU A 113 4.10 0.99 20.58
CA LEU A 113 5.39 1.31 19.98
C LEU A 113 5.82 2.72 20.39
N ALA A 114 7.11 2.89 20.62
CA ALA A 114 7.65 4.24 20.79
C ALA A 114 7.46 5.05 19.49
N PRO A 115 7.21 6.37 19.57
CA PRO A 115 7.05 7.20 18.37
C PRO A 115 8.26 7.15 17.41
N SER A 116 9.47 6.90 17.92
CA SER A 116 10.67 6.69 17.11
C SER A 116 10.60 5.41 16.28
N VAL A 117 10.06 4.33 16.84
CA VAL A 117 9.86 3.06 16.11
C VAL A 117 8.84 3.25 14.98
N VAL A 118 7.72 3.94 15.27
CA VAL A 118 6.71 4.27 14.25
C VAL A 118 7.33 5.13 13.14
N THR A 119 8.20 6.09 13.49
CA THR A 119 8.94 6.91 12.52
C THR A 119 9.86 6.05 11.65
N ALA A 120 10.62 5.14 12.25
CA ALA A 120 11.52 4.24 11.53
C ALA A 120 10.77 3.32 10.56
N LEU A 121 9.62 2.77 10.99
CA LEU A 121 8.75 1.96 10.13
C LEU A 121 8.20 2.77 8.95
N ALA A 122 7.74 4.01 9.20
CA ALA A 122 7.25 4.90 8.16
C ALA A 122 8.35 5.26 7.16
N MET A 123 9.57 5.53 7.65
CA MET A 123 10.73 5.81 6.82
C MET A 123 11.11 4.61 5.96
N ALA A 124 11.22 3.42 6.56
CA ALA A 124 11.56 2.18 5.84
C ALA A 124 10.53 1.87 4.74
N LEU A 125 9.23 1.98 5.08
CA LEU A 125 8.16 1.80 4.11
C LEU A 125 8.27 2.81 2.95
N GLY A 126 8.46 4.08 3.27
CA GLY A 126 8.61 5.14 2.27
C GLY A 126 9.81 4.92 1.34
N ILE A 127 10.96 4.49 1.90
CA ILE A 127 12.15 4.20 1.10
C ILE A 127 11.92 3.03 0.16
N VAL A 128 11.41 1.92 0.67
CA VAL A 128 11.24 0.69 -0.11
C VAL A 128 10.23 0.87 -1.24
N HIS A 129 9.04 1.37 -0.93
CA HIS A 129 7.97 1.51 -1.91
C HIS A 129 8.18 2.71 -2.81
N GLY A 130 8.70 3.83 -2.27
CA GLY A 130 9.05 5.00 -3.06
C GLY A 130 10.08 4.67 -4.14
N TRP A 131 11.16 3.98 -3.78
CA TRP A 131 12.17 3.51 -4.74
C TRP A 131 11.53 2.69 -5.86
N SER A 132 10.73 1.67 -5.50
CA SER A 132 10.09 0.79 -6.48
C SER A 132 9.15 1.55 -7.42
N ASN A 133 8.38 2.50 -6.89
CA ASN A 133 7.48 3.34 -7.68
C ASN A 133 8.28 4.23 -8.67
N GLY A 134 9.34 4.89 -8.19
CA GLY A 134 10.18 5.74 -9.03
C GLY A 134 10.85 4.96 -10.15
N ALA A 135 11.47 3.81 -9.81
CA ALA A 135 12.09 2.93 -10.78
C ALA A 135 11.07 2.37 -11.80
N GLY A 136 9.86 2.02 -11.33
CA GLY A 136 8.76 1.55 -12.18
C GLY A 136 8.27 2.62 -13.16
N ILE A 137 8.12 3.87 -12.71
CA ILE A 137 7.74 5.01 -13.55
C ILE A 137 8.80 5.26 -14.63
N ALA A 138 10.09 5.23 -14.27
CA ALA A 138 11.20 5.40 -15.20
C ALA A 138 11.25 4.25 -16.22
N ALA A 139 11.14 3.00 -15.78
CA ALA A 139 11.14 1.82 -16.65
C ALA A 139 9.97 1.83 -17.65
N ALA A 140 8.84 2.43 -17.29
CA ALA A 140 7.69 2.62 -18.18
C ALA A 140 7.81 3.83 -19.10
N GLY A 141 8.93 4.58 -19.08
CA GLY A 141 9.14 5.78 -19.89
C GLY A 141 8.19 6.93 -19.56
N ARG A 142 7.68 6.99 -18.32
CA ARG A 142 6.70 7.99 -17.89
C ARG A 142 7.35 9.14 -17.13
N GLU A 143 6.62 10.26 -17.05
CA GLU A 143 7.10 11.46 -16.36
C GLU A 143 7.14 11.27 -14.84
N GLY A 144 8.24 11.65 -14.19
CA GLY A 144 8.43 11.59 -12.74
C GLY A 144 7.43 12.41 -11.91
N ARG A 145 6.67 13.31 -12.54
CA ARG A 145 5.59 14.09 -11.87
C ARG A 145 4.50 13.19 -11.25
N GLY A 146 4.35 11.94 -11.70
CA GLY A 146 3.48 10.97 -11.06
C GLY A 146 3.80 10.71 -9.60
N LEU A 147 5.09 10.82 -9.21
CA LEU A 147 5.53 10.70 -7.81
C LEU A 147 4.90 11.76 -6.90
N ILE A 148 4.66 12.97 -7.41
CA ILE A 148 3.99 14.03 -6.66
C ILE A 148 2.55 13.61 -6.34
N GLY A 149 1.84 13.07 -7.34
CA GLY A 149 0.48 12.57 -7.16
C GLY A 149 0.38 11.45 -6.12
N ILE A 150 1.27 10.46 -6.22
CA ILE A 150 1.36 9.36 -5.24
C ILE A 150 1.62 9.92 -3.84
N THR A 151 2.58 10.82 -3.69
CA THR A 151 2.98 11.40 -2.40
C THR A 151 1.84 12.19 -1.75
N VAL A 152 1.12 13.01 -2.52
CA VAL A 152 -0.05 13.75 -2.03
C VAL A 152 -1.16 12.79 -1.60
N ALA A 153 -1.43 11.75 -2.39
CA ALA A 153 -2.44 10.75 -2.04
C ALA A 153 -2.07 9.98 -0.75
N ILE A 154 -0.79 9.62 -0.59
CA ILE A 154 -0.27 8.99 0.65
C ILE A 154 -0.48 9.93 1.85
N PHE A 155 -0.12 11.20 1.73
CA PHE A 155 -0.28 12.19 2.80
C PHE A 155 -1.75 12.30 3.23
N VAL A 156 -2.66 12.48 2.27
CA VAL A 156 -4.10 12.61 2.55
C VAL A 156 -4.65 11.32 3.17
N LEU A 157 -4.33 10.16 2.61
CA LEU A 157 -4.79 8.87 3.12
C LEU A 157 -4.27 8.61 4.54
N ALA A 158 -2.98 8.83 4.78
CA ALA A 158 -2.38 8.66 6.10
C ALA A 158 -3.00 9.61 7.13
N ALA A 159 -3.26 10.88 6.75
CA ALA A 159 -3.93 11.85 7.62
C ALA A 159 -5.35 11.37 8.00
N LEU A 160 -6.15 11.00 7.02
CA LEU A 160 -7.55 10.60 7.25
C LEU A 160 -7.64 9.32 8.08
N VAL A 161 -6.87 8.27 7.71
CA VAL A 161 -6.91 6.98 8.42
C VAL A 161 -6.37 7.11 9.84
N SER A 162 -5.22 7.77 10.03
CA SER A 162 -4.66 7.93 11.38
C SER A 162 -5.51 8.81 12.28
N ALA A 163 -6.09 9.90 11.75
CA ALA A 163 -7.03 10.75 12.50
C ALA A 163 -8.29 9.98 12.89
N LEU A 164 -8.85 9.17 11.98
CA LEU A 164 -9.97 8.29 12.29
C LEU A 164 -9.63 7.36 13.45
N VAL A 165 -8.49 6.66 13.40
CA VAL A 165 -8.11 5.70 14.46
C VAL A 165 -7.87 6.39 15.79
N VAL A 166 -7.22 7.55 15.80
CA VAL A 166 -7.02 8.35 17.05
C VAL A 166 -8.36 8.77 17.65
N SER A 167 -9.39 9.05 16.84
CA SER A 167 -10.72 9.46 17.32
C SER A 167 -11.54 8.30 17.88
N LEU A 168 -11.15 7.05 17.68
CA LEU A 168 -11.86 5.87 18.16
C LEU A 168 -11.78 5.74 19.68
N ARG A 169 -12.88 6.04 20.36
CA ARG A 169 -12.97 5.99 21.83
C ARG A 169 -13.51 4.66 22.38
N ARG A 170 -14.21 3.87 21.55
CA ARG A 170 -14.86 2.63 21.98
C ARG A 170 -13.90 1.45 21.89
N PRO A 171 -13.81 0.59 22.91
CA PRO A 171 -12.91 -0.58 22.91
C PRO A 171 -13.10 -1.51 21.71
N TRP A 172 -14.35 -1.74 21.28
CA TRP A 172 -14.64 -2.59 20.12
C TRP A 172 -14.05 -2.05 18.81
N ALA A 173 -13.91 -0.73 18.68
CA ALA A 173 -13.36 -0.12 17.47
C ALA A 173 -11.87 -0.47 17.28
N ARG A 174 -11.12 -0.66 18.37
CA ARG A 174 -9.75 -1.19 18.29
C ARG A 174 -9.72 -2.62 17.79
N ILE A 175 -10.75 -3.44 18.11
CA ILE A 175 -10.86 -4.80 17.59
C ILE A 175 -11.03 -4.76 16.06
N VAL A 176 -11.85 -3.84 15.53
CA VAL A 176 -12.02 -3.67 14.08
C VAL A 176 -10.69 -3.36 13.41
N VAL A 177 -9.88 -2.45 13.98
CA VAL A 177 -8.56 -2.12 13.44
C VAL A 177 -7.63 -3.34 13.46
N ARG A 178 -7.65 -4.14 14.54
CA ARG A 178 -6.85 -5.37 14.64
C ARG A 178 -7.28 -6.43 13.61
N VAL A 179 -8.59 -6.57 13.39
CA VAL A 179 -9.13 -7.46 12.35
C VAL A 179 -8.67 -7.00 10.97
N ALA A 180 -8.73 -5.69 10.67
CA ALA A 180 -8.20 -5.15 9.42
C ALA A 180 -6.70 -5.47 9.26
N GLY A 181 -5.91 -5.33 10.32
CA GLY A 181 -4.51 -5.74 10.33
C GLY A 181 -4.30 -7.23 10.03
N SER A 182 -5.14 -8.09 10.58
CA SER A 182 -5.09 -9.54 10.31
C SER A 182 -5.38 -9.87 8.84
N TRP A 183 -6.34 -9.18 8.23
CA TRP A 183 -6.62 -9.32 6.80
C TRP A 183 -5.46 -8.85 5.93
N ILE A 184 -4.84 -7.70 6.26
CA ILE A 184 -3.66 -7.20 5.55
C ILE A 184 -2.51 -8.20 5.66
N ALA A 185 -2.27 -8.77 6.85
CA ALA A 185 -1.25 -9.81 7.05
C ALA A 185 -1.53 -11.06 6.22
N ALA A 186 -2.79 -11.52 6.18
CA ALA A 186 -3.20 -12.67 5.39
C ALA A 186 -2.97 -12.45 3.89
N ILE A 187 -3.30 -11.26 3.37
CA ILE A 187 -3.01 -10.89 1.98
C ILE A 187 -1.50 -10.92 1.73
N GLY A 188 -0.69 -10.32 2.62
CA GLY A 188 0.77 -10.34 2.52
C GLY A 188 1.33 -11.76 2.49
N LEU A 189 0.83 -12.65 3.34
CA LEU A 189 1.25 -14.05 3.38
C LEU A 189 0.89 -14.80 2.09
N LEU A 190 -0.31 -14.60 1.56
CA LEU A 190 -0.76 -15.22 0.30
C LEU A 190 0.08 -14.75 -0.88
N LEU A 191 0.33 -13.44 -0.98
CA LEU A 191 1.16 -12.88 -2.05
C LEU A 191 2.61 -13.35 -1.94
N LEU A 192 3.15 -13.45 -0.73
CA LEU A 192 4.48 -13.98 -0.50
C LEU A 192 4.57 -15.47 -0.92
N GLY A 193 3.59 -16.29 -0.53
CA GLY A 193 3.49 -17.68 -0.96
C GLY A 193 3.44 -17.81 -2.48
N TRP A 194 2.68 -16.97 -3.14
CA TRP A 194 2.60 -16.93 -4.60
C TRP A 194 3.94 -16.58 -5.26
N THR A 195 4.63 -15.54 -4.75
CA THR A 195 5.94 -15.14 -5.29
C THR A 195 7.01 -16.21 -5.11
N LEU A 196 6.97 -16.97 -4.02
CA LEU A 196 7.88 -18.07 -3.75
C LEU A 196 7.57 -19.30 -4.63
N SER A 197 6.29 -19.65 -4.82
CA SER A 197 5.89 -20.78 -5.66
C SER A 197 6.13 -20.55 -7.15
N GLY A 198 6.03 -19.30 -7.64
CA GLY A 198 6.33 -18.93 -9.02
C GLY A 198 7.81 -19.00 -9.39
N ARG A 199 8.71 -19.01 -8.42
CA ARG A 199 10.16 -19.17 -8.63
C ARG A 199 10.62 -20.61 -8.74
N SER A 200 9.76 -21.57 -8.40
CA SER A 200 10.06 -23.00 -8.46
C SER A 200 9.70 -23.66 -9.81
N ARG A 201 9.27 -22.88 -10.78
CA ARG A 201 8.97 -23.31 -12.15
C ARG A 201 9.86 -22.58 -13.13
#